data_0b8087bd9def4f8c8c16302901a4fd6c
#
_entry.id   0b8087bd9def4f8c8c16302901a4fd6c
#
_cell.length_a   1.000
_cell.length_b   1.000
_cell.length_c   1.000
_cell.angle_alpha   90.00
_cell.angle_beta   90.00
_cell.angle_gamma   90.00
#
_symmetry.space_group_name_H-M   'P 1'
#
loop_
_entity.id
_entity.type
_entity.pdbx_description
1 polymer ?
#
loop_
_entity_poly.entity_id
_entity_poly.type
_entity_poly.pdbx_seq_one_letter_code
_entity_poly.pdbx_strand_id
1 'polypeptide(L)'
;MVSTVVGDCSGRVYVRGNVLQHNHADDTLSIFKAKSGTESFVVKRVSRPFYDLSIRLVAEFTGSRRLRMHVDCNQDEGVLVYPYFDSTLLALIQNDPDLVHTQRKKILRYTAEAIQELYSKNWIHIDIKPDNILVNLDGGDTKEIANAVLGDFNIAYHLEDGKALRTRHAISNAMWRSPEGQTAVGVTKASDIYSFRLVCIYAIGGGELLLLEDYQDLVRFGITPEQEVLSRHFTYFGPVPDALYRRVDDEVGCALLRDMSKIADATVESQPERRFLYWSKELGPVAQDAISQMTTLDPTTRPTIEQVLAHPWWQED
;
A
#
# COMPACT_ATOMS: atom_id res chain seq x y z
N MET A 1 -13.46 -9.89 32.14
CA MET A 1 -14.46 -8.80 31.96
C MET A 1 -14.53 -8.47 30.49
N VAL A 2 -15.73 -8.36 29.91
CA VAL A 2 -15.90 -7.90 28.54
C VAL A 2 -15.58 -6.40 28.54
N SER A 3 -14.57 -5.98 27.77
CA SER A 3 -14.18 -4.58 27.67
C SER A 3 -15.07 -3.87 26.65
N THR A 4 -15.60 -2.71 27.01
CA THR A 4 -16.47 -1.89 26.15
C THR A 4 -15.82 -0.54 25.88
N VAL A 5 -16.16 0.06 24.75
CA VAL A 5 -15.84 1.45 24.39
C VAL A 5 -17.15 2.18 24.10
N VAL A 6 -17.29 3.39 24.59
CA VAL A 6 -18.43 4.27 24.27
C VAL A 6 -17.97 5.31 23.28
N GLY A 7 -18.67 5.43 22.18
CA GLY A 7 -18.33 6.41 21.13
C GLY A 7 -18.79 7.82 21.51
N ASP A 8 -17.89 8.80 21.39
CA ASP A 8 -18.17 10.19 21.74
C ASP A 8 -19.19 10.86 20.79
N CYS A 9 -19.16 10.46 19.50
CA CYS A 9 -20.03 11.08 18.49
C CYS A 9 -21.41 10.46 18.47
N SER A 10 -21.53 9.13 18.61
CA SER A 10 -22.79 8.40 18.45
C SER A 10 -23.45 8.00 19.77
N GLY A 11 -22.72 7.98 20.88
CA GLY A 11 -23.13 7.38 22.14
C GLY A 11 -23.27 5.85 22.11
N ARG A 12 -22.87 5.20 21.00
CA ARG A 12 -22.93 3.74 20.84
C ARG A 12 -21.95 3.06 21.76
N VAL A 13 -22.35 1.91 22.26
CA VAL A 13 -21.47 1.00 23.03
C VAL A 13 -20.92 -0.07 22.10
N TYR A 14 -19.59 -0.15 22.04
CA TYR A 14 -18.86 -1.13 21.24
C TYR A 14 -18.28 -2.20 22.19
N VAL A 15 -18.78 -3.41 22.06
CA VAL A 15 -18.35 -4.57 22.89
C VAL A 15 -17.18 -5.23 22.20
N ARG A 16 -15.98 -5.19 22.79
CA ARG A 16 -14.77 -5.82 22.26
C ARG A 16 -14.93 -7.34 22.25
N GLY A 17 -14.58 -7.96 21.15
CA GLY A 17 -14.57 -9.40 20.93
C GLY A 17 -13.15 -9.91 20.65
N ASN A 18 -13.00 -10.70 19.58
CA ASN A 18 -11.74 -11.33 19.22
C ASN A 18 -10.67 -10.28 18.84
N VAL A 19 -9.42 -10.60 19.19
CA VAL A 19 -8.25 -9.86 18.70
C VAL A 19 -8.07 -10.14 17.22
N LEU A 20 -7.98 -9.10 16.40
CA LEU A 20 -7.68 -9.20 14.99
C LEU A 20 -6.17 -9.11 14.74
N GLN A 21 -5.49 -8.29 15.54
CA GLN A 21 -4.03 -8.13 15.47
C GLN A 21 -3.48 -7.90 16.88
N HIS A 22 -2.57 -8.75 17.29
CA HIS A 22 -1.84 -8.60 18.55
C HIS A 22 -0.72 -7.56 18.41
N ASN A 23 -0.60 -6.68 19.41
CA ASN A 23 0.60 -5.91 19.59
C ASN A 23 1.43 -6.55 20.70
N HIS A 24 2.55 -7.20 20.32
CA HIS A 24 3.39 -7.97 21.27
C HIS A 24 4.16 -7.06 22.27
N ALA A 25 4.28 -5.78 22.00
CA ALA A 25 4.95 -4.84 22.91
C ALA A 25 3.98 -4.23 23.93
N ASP A 26 2.71 -4.05 23.55
CA ASP A 26 1.67 -3.46 24.39
C ASP A 26 0.29 -3.99 23.97
N ASP A 27 -0.28 -4.91 24.74
CA ASP A 27 -1.58 -5.50 24.49
C ASP A 27 -2.72 -4.46 24.39
N THR A 28 -2.55 -3.29 25.03
CA THR A 28 -3.55 -2.20 24.95
C THR A 28 -3.65 -1.60 23.56
N LEU A 29 -2.62 -1.76 22.72
CA LEU A 29 -2.56 -1.32 21.32
C LEU A 29 -2.99 -2.42 20.34
N SER A 30 -3.42 -3.58 20.81
CA SER A 30 -3.99 -4.63 19.97
C SER A 30 -5.29 -4.15 19.31
N ILE A 31 -5.54 -4.64 18.10
CA ILE A 31 -6.73 -4.30 17.32
C ILE A 31 -7.79 -5.37 17.57
N PHE A 32 -9.00 -4.92 17.88
CA PHE A 32 -10.11 -5.82 18.25
C PHE A 32 -11.26 -5.73 17.25
N LYS A 33 -11.87 -6.87 16.93
CA LYS A 33 -13.23 -6.87 16.40
C LYS A 33 -14.17 -6.51 17.52
N ALA A 34 -15.15 -5.64 17.25
CA ALA A 34 -16.17 -5.25 18.21
C ALA A 34 -17.56 -5.35 17.60
N LYS A 35 -18.56 -5.40 18.44
CA LYS A 35 -19.98 -5.38 18.04
C LYS A 35 -20.72 -4.23 18.70
N SER A 36 -21.64 -3.61 17.94
CA SER A 36 -22.68 -2.72 18.47
C SER A 36 -24.00 -3.13 17.81
N GLY A 37 -24.90 -3.73 18.61
CA GLY A 37 -26.07 -4.43 18.09
C GLY A 37 -25.67 -5.60 17.19
N THR A 38 -26.18 -5.62 15.95
CA THR A 38 -25.88 -6.63 14.93
C THR A 38 -24.67 -6.29 14.07
N GLU A 39 -24.20 -5.04 14.10
CA GLU A 39 -23.11 -4.55 13.26
C GLU A 39 -21.74 -4.91 13.86
N SER A 40 -20.77 -5.15 12.96
CA SER A 40 -19.37 -5.43 13.31
C SER A 40 -18.50 -4.21 13.03
N PHE A 41 -17.56 -3.97 13.93
CA PHE A 41 -16.61 -2.85 13.89
C PHE A 41 -15.20 -3.32 14.22
N VAL A 42 -14.24 -2.44 13.99
CA VAL A 42 -12.84 -2.59 14.44
C VAL A 42 -12.53 -1.46 15.41
N VAL A 43 -12.02 -1.80 16.57
CA VAL A 43 -11.60 -0.85 17.61
C VAL A 43 -10.08 -0.84 17.66
N LYS A 44 -9.48 0.33 17.46
CA LYS A 44 -8.03 0.54 17.44
C LYS A 44 -7.69 1.68 18.41
N ARG A 45 -6.88 1.39 19.46
CA ARG A 45 -6.25 2.44 20.26
C ARG A 45 -5.05 2.98 19.51
N VAL A 46 -4.89 4.31 19.49
CA VAL A 46 -3.88 4.99 18.68
C VAL A 46 -3.14 6.06 19.46
N SER A 47 -1.95 6.45 19.00
CA SER A 47 -1.21 7.58 19.54
C SER A 47 -1.96 8.90 19.29
N ARG A 48 -1.73 9.88 20.13
CA ARG A 48 -2.37 11.21 20.01
C ARG A 48 -2.13 11.85 18.63
N PRO A 49 -0.92 11.86 18.07
CA PRO A 49 -0.70 12.41 16.74
C PRO A 49 -1.54 11.71 15.66
N PHE A 50 -1.67 10.37 15.72
CA PHE A 50 -2.49 9.65 14.76
C PHE A 50 -3.99 9.88 15.00
N TYR A 51 -4.42 10.02 16.26
CA TYR A 51 -5.81 10.39 16.57
C TYR A 51 -6.17 11.73 15.92
N ASP A 52 -5.36 12.77 16.15
CA ASP A 52 -5.60 14.11 15.61
C ASP A 52 -5.57 14.12 14.06
N LEU A 53 -4.64 13.36 13.44
CA LEU A 53 -4.60 13.16 12.00
C LEU A 53 -5.90 12.50 11.49
N SER A 54 -6.39 11.46 12.17
CA SER A 54 -7.59 10.75 11.77
C SER A 54 -8.84 11.63 11.85
N ILE A 55 -8.97 12.47 12.89
CA ILE A 55 -10.07 13.46 13.01
C ILE A 55 -10.03 14.44 11.83
N ARG A 56 -8.85 14.93 11.46
CA ARG A 56 -8.69 15.82 10.30
C ARG A 56 -9.10 15.14 9.01
N LEU A 57 -8.65 13.90 8.77
CA LEU A 57 -8.95 13.13 7.56
C LEU A 57 -10.46 12.87 7.40
N VAL A 58 -11.16 12.49 8.48
CA VAL A 58 -12.62 12.29 8.44
C VAL A 58 -13.34 13.58 8.07
N ALA A 59 -12.93 14.73 8.63
CA ALA A 59 -13.53 16.00 8.30
C ALA A 59 -13.31 16.39 6.83
N GLU A 60 -12.12 16.10 6.29
CA GLU A 60 -11.78 16.40 4.89
C GLU A 60 -12.46 15.43 3.91
N PHE A 61 -12.56 14.15 4.24
CA PHE A 61 -13.07 13.10 3.35
C PHE A 61 -14.46 12.59 3.76
N THR A 62 -15.28 13.46 4.33
CA THR A 62 -16.66 13.12 4.69
C THR A 62 -17.43 12.56 3.49
N GLY A 63 -18.06 11.39 3.66
CA GLY A 63 -18.85 10.72 2.62
C GLY A 63 -18.03 9.93 1.61
N SER A 64 -16.71 9.79 1.80
CA SER A 64 -15.90 8.92 0.97
C SER A 64 -16.43 7.48 0.93
N ARG A 65 -16.43 6.89 -0.27
CA ARG A 65 -16.78 5.49 -0.48
C ARG A 65 -15.55 4.60 -0.69
N ARG A 66 -14.37 5.20 -0.86
CA ARG A 66 -13.12 4.50 -1.21
C ARG A 66 -12.07 4.58 -0.12
N LEU A 67 -12.22 5.48 0.85
CA LEU A 67 -11.31 5.63 1.98
C LEU A 67 -11.97 5.08 3.25
N ARG A 68 -11.29 4.19 3.97
CA ARG A 68 -11.78 3.66 5.24
C ARG A 68 -11.56 4.68 6.35
N MET A 69 -12.52 5.54 6.55
CA MET A 69 -12.53 6.48 7.67
C MET A 69 -13.11 5.83 8.93
N HIS A 70 -12.71 6.32 10.12
CA HIS A 70 -13.38 5.93 11.35
C HIS A 70 -14.82 6.52 11.38
N VAL A 71 -15.71 5.79 11.99
CA VAL A 71 -17.14 6.17 12.09
C VAL A 71 -17.51 6.68 13.46
N ASP A 72 -16.65 6.44 14.44
CA ASP A 72 -16.79 6.92 15.81
C ASP A 72 -15.41 6.96 16.49
N CYS A 73 -15.31 7.64 17.63
CA CYS A 73 -14.08 7.74 18.38
C CYS A 73 -14.36 7.83 19.90
N ASN A 74 -13.34 7.62 20.71
CA ASN A 74 -13.33 7.96 22.11
C ASN A 74 -12.02 8.71 22.41
N GLN A 75 -12.11 9.99 22.70
CA GLN A 75 -10.98 10.88 22.86
C GLN A 75 -10.19 10.57 24.15
N ASP A 76 -10.89 10.27 25.23
CA ASP A 76 -10.27 10.01 26.54
C ASP A 76 -9.45 8.73 26.51
N GLU A 77 -9.93 7.70 25.81
CA GLU A 77 -9.22 6.44 25.65
C GLU A 77 -8.23 6.43 24.46
N GLY A 78 -8.23 7.46 23.60
CA GLY A 78 -7.46 7.50 22.36
C GLY A 78 -7.85 6.39 21.39
N VAL A 79 -9.14 6.12 21.26
CA VAL A 79 -9.69 5.01 20.47
C VAL A 79 -10.41 5.53 19.23
N LEU A 80 -10.18 4.85 18.11
CA LEU A 80 -10.91 5.04 16.86
C LEU A 80 -11.70 3.78 16.53
N VAL A 81 -12.93 3.94 16.04
CA VAL A 81 -13.84 2.87 15.66
C VAL A 81 -14.05 2.91 14.15
N TYR A 82 -13.72 1.81 13.49
CA TYR A 82 -13.83 1.68 12.04
C TYR A 82 -14.88 0.66 11.63
N PRO A 83 -15.48 0.77 10.44
CA PRO A 83 -16.25 -0.32 9.85
C PRO A 83 -15.40 -1.60 9.75
N TYR A 84 -16.01 -2.75 10.01
CA TYR A 84 -15.38 -4.05 9.80
C TYR A 84 -15.44 -4.43 8.31
N PHE A 85 -14.37 -5.01 7.80
CA PHE A 85 -14.28 -5.59 6.46
C PHE A 85 -13.94 -7.07 6.57
N ASP A 86 -14.41 -7.87 5.63
CA ASP A 86 -14.30 -9.33 5.67
C ASP A 86 -12.86 -9.82 5.49
N SER A 87 -12.09 -9.11 4.64
CA SER A 87 -10.72 -9.48 4.29
C SER A 87 -9.86 -8.26 3.95
N THR A 88 -8.56 -8.51 3.78
CA THR A 88 -7.64 -7.64 3.06
C THR A 88 -7.34 -8.23 1.69
N LEU A 89 -6.85 -7.43 0.75
CA LEU A 89 -6.40 -7.94 -0.55
C LEU A 89 -5.29 -9.00 -0.38
N LEU A 90 -4.37 -8.81 0.59
CA LEU A 90 -3.34 -9.79 0.89
C LEU A 90 -3.96 -11.13 1.28
N ALA A 91 -4.80 -11.14 2.32
CA ALA A 91 -5.43 -12.36 2.83
C ALA A 91 -6.35 -13.01 1.78
N LEU A 92 -7.05 -12.20 0.99
CA LEU A 92 -7.93 -12.70 -0.05
C LEU A 92 -7.15 -13.47 -1.12
N ILE A 93 -6.03 -12.93 -1.64
CA ILE A 93 -5.22 -13.59 -2.67
C ILE A 93 -4.50 -14.83 -2.12
N GLN A 94 -4.01 -14.78 -0.87
CA GLN A 94 -3.38 -15.93 -0.23
C GLN A 94 -4.34 -17.09 0.03
N ASN A 95 -5.58 -16.78 0.43
CA ASN A 95 -6.60 -17.81 0.75
C ASN A 95 -7.41 -18.25 -0.48
N ASP A 96 -7.40 -17.46 -1.55
CA ASP A 96 -8.14 -17.74 -2.79
C ASP A 96 -7.28 -17.34 -4.01
N PRO A 97 -6.24 -18.14 -4.32
CA PRO A 97 -5.38 -17.87 -5.47
C PRO A 97 -6.13 -17.94 -6.81
N ASP A 98 -7.28 -18.62 -6.85
CA ASP A 98 -8.13 -18.77 -8.05
C ASP A 98 -9.15 -17.63 -8.22
N LEU A 99 -9.12 -16.61 -7.36
CA LEU A 99 -9.98 -15.43 -7.51
C LEU A 99 -9.84 -14.87 -8.92
N VAL A 100 -10.95 -14.79 -9.65
CA VAL A 100 -10.95 -14.41 -11.06
C VAL A 100 -10.41 -13.01 -11.32
N HIS A 101 -9.77 -12.82 -12.46
CA HIS A 101 -9.09 -11.57 -12.80
C HIS A 101 -10.00 -10.33 -12.75
N THR A 102 -11.26 -10.47 -13.17
CA THR A 102 -12.25 -9.37 -13.13
C THR A 102 -12.49 -8.87 -11.71
N GLN A 103 -12.52 -9.75 -10.70
CA GLN A 103 -12.69 -9.37 -9.30
C GLN A 103 -11.42 -8.71 -8.74
N ARG A 104 -10.23 -9.22 -9.09
CA ARG A 104 -8.95 -8.59 -8.72
C ARG A 104 -8.86 -7.19 -9.31
N LYS A 105 -9.19 -7.03 -10.58
CA LYS A 105 -9.21 -5.77 -11.30
C LYS A 105 -10.20 -4.77 -10.70
N LYS A 106 -11.38 -5.23 -10.27
CA LYS A 106 -12.37 -4.42 -9.55
C LYS A 106 -11.81 -3.83 -8.26
N ILE A 107 -11.10 -4.63 -7.44
CA ILE A 107 -10.43 -4.16 -6.22
C ILE A 107 -9.37 -3.11 -6.56
N LEU A 108 -8.53 -3.39 -7.57
CA LEU A 108 -7.48 -2.47 -8.00
C LEU A 108 -8.05 -1.14 -8.49
N ARG A 109 -9.14 -1.16 -9.26
CA ARG A 109 -9.82 0.04 -9.72
C ARG A 109 -10.33 0.87 -8.54
N TYR A 110 -10.97 0.24 -7.55
CA TYR A 110 -11.44 0.92 -6.35
C TYR A 110 -10.29 1.52 -5.54
N THR A 111 -9.13 0.85 -5.51
CA THR A 111 -7.92 1.38 -4.89
C THR A 111 -7.38 2.60 -5.65
N ALA A 112 -7.37 2.56 -6.99
CA ALA A 112 -6.96 3.72 -7.80
C ALA A 112 -7.91 4.93 -7.60
N GLU A 113 -9.22 4.68 -7.49
CA GLU A 113 -10.23 5.71 -7.16
C GLU A 113 -9.97 6.32 -5.77
N ALA A 114 -9.58 5.48 -4.78
CA ALA A 114 -9.18 5.96 -3.44
C ALA A 114 -7.95 6.87 -3.49
N ILE A 115 -6.94 6.50 -4.27
CA ILE A 115 -5.73 7.31 -4.47
C ILE A 115 -6.08 8.64 -5.14
N GLN A 116 -6.95 8.62 -6.16
CA GLN A 116 -7.43 9.84 -6.82
C GLN A 116 -8.15 10.77 -5.84
N GLU A 117 -8.98 10.22 -4.97
CA GLU A 117 -9.69 10.99 -3.95
C GLU A 117 -8.69 11.66 -2.97
N LEU A 118 -7.67 10.95 -2.49
CA LEU A 118 -6.60 11.53 -1.67
C LEU A 118 -5.88 12.68 -2.39
N TYR A 119 -5.52 12.47 -3.66
CA TYR A 119 -4.76 13.45 -4.44
C TYR A 119 -5.56 14.71 -4.76
N SER A 120 -6.89 14.61 -4.84
CA SER A 120 -7.78 15.78 -5.04
C SER A 120 -7.65 16.81 -3.93
N LYS A 121 -7.14 16.40 -2.76
CA LYS A 121 -6.90 17.25 -1.58
C LYS A 121 -5.42 17.27 -1.16
N ASN A 122 -4.51 17.00 -2.08
CA ASN A 122 -3.06 16.99 -1.86
C ASN A 122 -2.55 16.05 -0.75
N TRP A 123 -3.30 15.00 -0.43
CA TRP A 123 -2.83 13.96 0.48
C TRP A 123 -2.11 12.85 -0.29
N ILE A 124 -1.07 12.28 0.34
CA ILE A 124 -0.40 11.03 -0.06
C ILE A 124 -0.56 10.00 1.05
N HIS A 125 -0.67 8.73 0.66
CA HIS A 125 -0.87 7.63 1.60
C HIS A 125 0.44 7.14 2.22
N ILE A 126 1.48 7.03 1.40
CA ILE A 126 2.85 6.57 1.71
C ILE A 126 2.94 5.05 1.98
N ASP A 127 1.91 4.39 2.51
CA ASP A 127 1.93 2.96 2.84
C ASP A 127 0.88 2.15 2.04
N ILE A 128 0.83 2.36 0.72
CA ILE A 128 -0.03 1.56 -0.16
C ILE A 128 0.55 0.16 -0.28
N LYS A 129 -0.22 -0.83 0.21
CA LYS A 129 0.13 -2.26 0.20
C LYS A 129 -1.13 -3.12 0.28
N PRO A 130 -1.08 -4.41 -0.07
CA PRO A 130 -2.26 -5.28 -0.06
C PRO A 130 -2.96 -5.42 1.29
N ASP A 131 -2.23 -5.31 2.41
CA ASP A 131 -2.81 -5.34 3.77
C ASP A 131 -3.71 -4.15 4.07
N ASN A 132 -3.43 -3.00 3.45
CA ASN A 132 -4.15 -1.75 3.67
C ASN A 132 -5.34 -1.57 2.71
N ILE A 133 -5.57 -2.52 1.82
CA ILE A 133 -6.73 -2.59 0.93
C ILE A 133 -7.73 -3.59 1.52
N LEU A 134 -8.83 -3.06 2.05
CA LEU A 134 -9.84 -3.86 2.75
C LEU A 134 -11.00 -4.16 1.81
N VAL A 135 -11.52 -5.38 1.90
CA VAL A 135 -12.48 -5.92 0.95
C VAL A 135 -13.69 -6.51 1.67
N ASN A 136 -14.88 -6.19 1.19
CA ASN A 136 -16.12 -6.88 1.54
C ASN A 136 -16.57 -7.76 0.37
N LEU A 137 -17.04 -8.94 0.70
CA LEU A 137 -17.61 -9.89 -0.24
C LEU A 137 -19.13 -9.81 -0.20
N ASP A 138 -19.79 -10.04 -1.34
CA ASP A 138 -21.21 -10.32 -1.32
C ASP A 138 -21.48 -11.67 -0.64
N GLY A 139 -22.45 -11.70 0.26
CA GLY A 139 -22.75 -12.86 1.09
C GLY A 139 -23.38 -14.04 0.34
N GLY A 140 -23.27 -14.10 -0.97
CA GLY A 140 -23.74 -15.20 -1.82
C GLY A 140 -22.69 -16.31 -2.02
N ASP A 141 -23.07 -17.36 -2.72
CA ASP A 141 -22.18 -18.48 -3.09
C ASP A 141 -21.07 -18.05 -4.06
N THR A 142 -21.28 -16.95 -4.76
CA THR A 142 -20.28 -16.32 -5.62
C THR A 142 -19.46 -15.34 -4.79
N LYS A 143 -18.13 -15.54 -4.71
CA LYS A 143 -17.20 -14.64 -4.01
C LYS A 143 -17.04 -13.31 -4.76
N GLU A 144 -18.14 -12.61 -5.02
CA GLU A 144 -18.09 -11.30 -5.67
C GLU A 144 -17.64 -10.21 -4.72
N ILE A 145 -16.86 -9.29 -5.24
CA ILE A 145 -16.40 -8.14 -4.48
C ILE A 145 -17.54 -7.13 -4.39
N ALA A 146 -18.12 -6.97 -3.20
CA ALA A 146 -19.13 -5.96 -2.93
C ALA A 146 -18.51 -4.56 -2.89
N ASN A 147 -17.39 -4.41 -2.16
CA ASN A 147 -16.68 -3.15 -2.01
C ASN A 147 -15.21 -3.38 -1.68
N ALA A 148 -14.36 -2.40 -2.03
CA ALA A 148 -12.99 -2.30 -1.53
C ALA A 148 -12.65 -0.86 -1.20
N VAL A 149 -11.86 -0.68 -0.14
CA VAL A 149 -11.45 0.63 0.38
C VAL A 149 -9.96 0.61 0.76
N LEU A 150 -9.32 1.76 0.64
CA LEU A 150 -7.98 1.98 1.16
C LEU A 150 -8.06 2.45 2.61
N GLY A 151 -7.25 1.89 3.48
CA GLY A 151 -7.23 2.19 4.92
C GLY A 151 -5.82 2.32 5.48
N ASP A 152 -5.74 2.55 6.79
CA ASP A 152 -4.52 2.72 7.59
C ASP A 152 -3.67 3.96 7.18
N PHE A 153 -4.23 5.13 7.47
CA PHE A 153 -3.64 6.44 7.15
C PHE A 153 -2.66 6.95 8.22
N ASN A 154 -2.07 6.09 9.04
CA ASN A 154 -1.26 6.47 10.20
C ASN A 154 -0.02 7.31 9.86
N ILE A 155 0.47 7.21 8.62
CA ILE A 155 1.60 7.99 8.08
C ILE A 155 1.23 8.80 6.84
N ALA A 156 -0.06 8.92 6.54
CA ALA A 156 -0.52 9.78 5.44
C ALA A 156 -0.09 11.24 5.68
N TYR A 157 0.22 11.92 4.60
CA TYR A 157 0.80 13.27 4.69
C TYR A 157 0.14 14.22 3.69
N HIS A 158 -0.16 15.42 4.15
CA HIS A 158 -0.66 16.49 3.28
C HIS A 158 0.52 17.21 2.64
N LEU A 159 0.66 17.08 1.32
CA LEU A 159 1.72 17.76 0.58
C LEU A 159 1.39 19.24 0.39
N GLU A 160 2.38 20.09 0.61
CA GLU A 160 2.34 21.44 0.09
C GLU A 160 2.64 21.42 -1.42
N ASP A 161 2.00 22.32 -2.17
CA ASP A 161 2.14 22.36 -3.62
C ASP A 161 3.59 22.44 -4.06
N GLY A 162 3.97 21.55 -4.98
CA GLY A 162 5.32 21.48 -5.55
C GLY A 162 6.40 20.95 -4.60
N LYS A 163 6.05 20.54 -3.36
CA LYS A 163 7.01 19.99 -2.40
C LYS A 163 6.95 18.47 -2.33
N ALA A 164 8.07 17.86 -1.95
CA ALA A 164 8.18 16.46 -1.60
C ALA A 164 8.33 16.33 -0.07
N LEU A 165 7.76 15.26 0.50
CA LEU A 165 8.02 14.91 1.89
C LEU A 165 9.44 14.33 1.98
N ARG A 166 10.33 15.03 2.67
CA ARG A 166 11.68 14.55 3.00
C ARG A 166 11.71 14.03 4.42
N THR A 167 12.25 12.85 4.61
CA THR A 167 12.38 12.19 5.91
C THR A 167 13.85 11.86 6.16
N ARG A 168 14.22 11.73 7.45
CA ARG A 168 15.60 11.33 7.82
C ARG A 168 15.89 9.86 7.51
N HIS A 169 14.85 9.05 7.47
CA HIS A 169 14.92 7.61 7.25
C HIS A 169 13.83 7.21 6.28
N ALA A 170 14.03 6.06 5.65
CA ALA A 170 13.01 5.44 4.82
C ALA A 170 11.74 5.16 5.65
N ILE A 171 10.57 5.52 5.12
CA ILE A 171 9.27 5.35 5.76
C ILE A 171 8.42 4.36 4.99
N SER A 172 7.43 3.72 5.64
CA SER A 172 6.56 2.71 5.04
C SER A 172 7.20 1.30 5.00
N ASN A 173 6.44 0.34 4.52
CA ASN A 173 6.88 -1.04 4.36
C ASN A 173 7.89 -1.17 3.21
N ALA A 174 9.06 -1.75 3.47
CA ALA A 174 10.16 -1.85 2.51
C ALA A 174 9.76 -2.53 1.19
N MET A 175 8.95 -3.61 1.23
CA MET A 175 8.55 -4.36 0.04
C MET A 175 7.68 -3.56 -0.94
N TRP A 176 6.91 -2.61 -0.45
CA TRP A 176 5.95 -1.83 -1.24
C TRP A 176 6.40 -0.40 -1.51
N ARG A 177 7.57 -0.03 -1.01
CA ARG A 177 8.13 1.32 -1.07
C ARG A 177 8.74 1.62 -2.44
N SER A 178 8.58 2.84 -2.90
CA SER A 178 9.26 3.32 -4.11
C SER A 178 10.77 3.49 -3.91
N PRO A 179 11.59 3.50 -4.98
CA PRO A 179 13.04 3.71 -4.87
C PRO A 179 13.41 5.02 -4.19
N GLU A 180 12.70 6.10 -4.49
CA GLU A 180 12.91 7.40 -3.83
C GLU A 180 12.47 7.37 -2.35
N GLY A 181 11.50 6.55 -1.99
CA GLY A 181 11.13 6.28 -0.59
C GLY A 181 12.17 5.45 0.14
N GLN A 182 12.83 4.48 -0.54
CA GLN A 182 13.93 3.68 0.01
C GLN A 182 15.15 4.56 0.34
N THR A 183 15.44 5.52 -0.54
CA THR A 183 16.59 6.41 -0.40
C THR A 183 16.27 7.69 0.40
N ALA A 184 15.06 7.86 0.90
CA ALA A 184 14.57 9.02 1.66
C ALA A 184 14.74 10.38 0.94
N VAL A 185 14.89 10.38 -0.38
CA VAL A 185 15.19 11.60 -1.18
C VAL A 185 13.96 12.44 -1.51
N GLY A 186 12.81 12.04 -1.02
CA GLY A 186 11.56 12.80 -1.13
C GLY A 186 10.42 12.00 -1.74
N VAL A 187 9.37 11.80 -0.96
CA VAL A 187 8.15 11.09 -1.29
C VAL A 187 7.11 12.06 -1.83
N THR A 188 6.44 11.69 -2.93
CA THR A 188 5.42 12.50 -3.61
C THR A 188 4.24 11.62 -4.02
N LYS A 189 3.23 12.18 -4.70
CA LYS A 189 2.14 11.42 -5.34
C LYS A 189 2.69 10.31 -6.25
N ALA A 190 3.79 10.56 -6.96
CA ALA A 190 4.42 9.54 -7.82
C ALA A 190 4.96 8.32 -7.05
N SER A 191 5.27 8.48 -5.76
CA SER A 191 5.70 7.37 -4.90
C SER A 191 4.56 6.41 -4.60
N ASP A 192 3.36 6.93 -4.32
CA ASP A 192 2.16 6.12 -4.15
C ASP A 192 1.77 5.39 -5.45
N ILE A 193 1.93 6.02 -6.62
CA ILE A 193 1.73 5.38 -7.93
C ILE A 193 2.65 4.17 -8.09
N TYR A 194 3.90 4.30 -7.67
CA TYR A 194 4.85 3.18 -7.69
C TYR A 194 4.42 2.05 -6.75
N SER A 195 4.03 2.36 -5.52
CA SER A 195 3.52 1.37 -4.55
C SER A 195 2.26 0.69 -5.07
N PHE A 196 1.33 1.45 -5.64
CA PHE A 196 0.11 0.93 -6.25
C PHE A 196 0.42 -0.04 -7.41
N ARG A 197 1.40 0.27 -8.25
CA ARG A 197 1.86 -0.63 -9.29
C ARG A 197 2.32 -1.99 -8.73
N LEU A 198 3.11 -2.00 -7.63
CA LEU A 198 3.54 -3.25 -7.00
C LEU A 198 2.32 -4.06 -6.52
N VAL A 199 1.30 -3.38 -5.99
CA VAL A 199 0.02 -4.00 -5.64
C VAL A 199 -0.68 -4.58 -6.87
N CYS A 200 -0.65 -3.89 -8.02
CA CYS A 200 -1.20 -4.42 -9.27
C CYS A 200 -0.49 -5.71 -9.69
N ILE A 201 0.86 -5.70 -9.72
CA ILE A 201 1.65 -6.90 -10.05
C ILE A 201 1.29 -8.06 -9.11
N TYR A 202 1.28 -7.81 -7.80
CA TYR A 202 0.91 -8.81 -6.80
C TYR A 202 -0.49 -9.39 -7.05
N ALA A 203 -1.46 -8.53 -7.27
CA ALA A 203 -2.86 -8.93 -7.40
C ALA A 203 -3.14 -9.74 -8.68
N ILE A 204 -2.42 -9.48 -9.77
CA ILE A 204 -2.67 -10.15 -11.07
C ILE A 204 -1.78 -11.36 -11.34
N GLY A 205 -0.95 -11.79 -10.38
CA GLY A 205 -0.21 -13.05 -10.42
C GLY A 205 1.30 -12.97 -10.26
N GLY A 206 1.91 -11.76 -10.29
CA GLY A 206 3.36 -11.58 -10.10
C GLY A 206 3.82 -11.51 -8.63
N GLY A 207 3.00 -11.98 -7.69
CA GLY A 207 3.22 -11.78 -6.26
C GLY A 207 4.49 -12.45 -5.72
N GLU A 208 4.82 -13.63 -6.18
CA GLU A 208 6.00 -14.39 -5.73
C GLU A 208 7.31 -13.65 -5.98
N LEU A 209 7.36 -12.83 -7.02
CA LEU A 209 8.57 -12.07 -7.38
C LEU A 209 8.81 -10.87 -6.46
N LEU A 210 7.78 -10.39 -5.76
CA LEU A 210 7.86 -9.22 -4.90
C LEU A 210 8.06 -9.58 -3.42
N LEU A 211 7.58 -10.75 -2.98
CA LEU A 211 7.67 -11.17 -1.59
C LEU A 211 9.08 -11.65 -1.23
N LEU A 212 9.54 -11.30 -0.05
CA LEU A 212 10.78 -11.80 0.53
C LEU A 212 10.46 -12.98 1.45
N GLU A 213 10.55 -14.19 0.93
CA GLU A 213 10.31 -15.42 1.70
C GLU A 213 11.55 -15.85 2.51
N ASP A 214 12.73 -15.49 2.01
CA ASP A 214 14.04 -15.88 2.52
C ASP A 214 14.73 -14.82 3.39
N TYR A 215 13.94 -13.98 4.05
CA TYR A 215 14.42 -12.86 4.87
C TYR A 215 15.52 -13.26 5.88
N GLN A 216 15.37 -14.41 6.54
CA GLN A 216 16.35 -14.85 7.55
C GLN A 216 17.71 -15.23 6.92
N ASP A 217 17.71 -15.74 5.72
CA ASP A 217 18.93 -16.09 5.02
C ASP A 217 19.66 -14.84 4.51
N LEU A 218 18.91 -13.85 4.01
CA LEU A 218 19.49 -12.56 3.62
C LEU A 218 20.22 -11.88 4.78
N VAL A 219 19.61 -11.86 5.95
CA VAL A 219 20.24 -11.28 7.17
C VAL A 219 21.54 -12.01 7.54
N ARG A 220 21.62 -13.34 7.38
CA ARG A 220 22.85 -14.13 7.61
C ARG A 220 23.99 -13.74 6.68
N PHE A 221 23.67 -13.29 5.46
CA PHE A 221 24.64 -12.80 4.49
C PHE A 221 24.94 -11.31 4.63
N GLY A 222 24.37 -10.63 5.64
CA GLY A 222 24.57 -9.20 5.87
C GLY A 222 23.82 -8.29 4.90
N ILE A 223 22.83 -8.84 4.18
CA ILE A 223 21.98 -8.09 3.25
C ILE A 223 20.72 -7.64 4.00
N THR A 224 20.44 -6.34 3.99
CA THR A 224 19.19 -5.84 4.57
C THR A 224 18.02 -6.06 3.61
N PRO A 225 16.76 -6.17 4.12
CA PRO A 225 15.58 -6.27 3.27
C PRO A 225 15.47 -5.11 2.28
N GLU A 226 15.81 -3.91 2.74
CA GLU A 226 15.78 -2.71 1.91
C GLU A 226 16.75 -2.81 0.73
N GLN A 227 17.95 -3.34 0.96
CA GLN A 227 18.93 -3.56 -0.11
C GLN A 227 18.44 -4.61 -1.11
N GLU A 228 17.91 -5.73 -0.63
CA GLU A 228 17.37 -6.78 -1.50
C GLU A 228 16.18 -6.27 -2.32
N VAL A 229 15.20 -5.60 -1.70
CA VAL A 229 14.06 -5.03 -2.41
C VAL A 229 14.51 -4.05 -3.49
N LEU A 230 15.46 -3.17 -3.18
CA LEU A 230 15.96 -2.20 -4.14
C LEU A 230 16.72 -2.88 -5.30
N SER A 231 17.50 -3.92 -4.99
CA SER A 231 18.20 -4.74 -6.00
C SER A 231 17.21 -5.43 -6.96
N ARG A 232 16.13 -6.02 -6.41
CA ARG A 232 15.05 -6.60 -7.21
C ARG A 232 14.36 -5.55 -8.08
N HIS A 233 14.07 -4.36 -7.54
CA HIS A 233 13.48 -3.28 -8.33
C HIS A 233 14.38 -2.84 -9.48
N PHE A 234 15.70 -2.76 -9.28
CA PHE A 234 16.64 -2.44 -10.36
C PHE A 234 16.71 -3.56 -11.39
N THR A 235 16.67 -4.82 -10.95
CA THR A 235 16.65 -5.98 -11.84
C THR A 235 15.36 -6.01 -12.68
N TYR A 236 14.20 -5.80 -12.07
CA TYR A 236 12.91 -5.94 -12.76
C TYR A 236 12.56 -4.71 -13.62
N PHE A 237 12.85 -3.51 -13.12
CA PHE A 237 12.35 -2.26 -13.68
C PHE A 237 13.44 -1.31 -14.20
N GLY A 238 14.71 -1.71 -14.12
CA GLY A 238 15.82 -0.94 -14.68
C GLY A 238 15.77 -0.83 -16.21
N PRO A 239 16.74 -0.15 -16.83
CA PRO A 239 17.94 0.38 -16.17
C PRO A 239 17.65 1.55 -15.23
N VAL A 240 18.56 1.77 -14.26
CA VAL A 240 18.42 2.85 -13.28
C VAL A 240 18.75 4.20 -13.96
N PRO A 241 17.82 5.17 -13.96
CA PRO A 241 18.04 6.44 -14.63
C PRO A 241 18.96 7.36 -13.80
N ASP A 242 19.73 8.21 -14.46
CA ASP A 242 20.58 9.22 -13.82
C ASP A 242 19.79 10.16 -12.90
N ALA A 243 18.52 10.38 -13.19
CA ALA A 243 17.63 11.18 -12.36
C ALA A 243 17.51 10.66 -10.92
N LEU A 244 17.59 9.34 -10.70
CA LEU A 244 17.56 8.76 -9.36
C LEU A 244 18.84 9.09 -8.59
N TYR A 245 20.01 8.94 -9.22
CA TYR A 245 21.31 9.24 -8.59
C TYR A 245 21.43 10.71 -8.20
N ARG A 246 20.96 11.63 -9.07
CA ARG A 246 21.00 13.09 -8.80
C ARG A 246 20.15 13.54 -7.62
N ARG A 247 19.23 12.68 -7.13
CA ARG A 247 18.38 12.99 -5.98
C ARG A 247 19.02 12.63 -4.65
N VAL A 248 20.04 11.76 -4.67
CA VAL A 248 20.75 11.32 -3.46
C VAL A 248 21.85 12.31 -3.14
N ASP A 249 21.70 13.02 -2.03
CA ASP A 249 22.63 14.09 -1.58
C ASP A 249 23.91 13.53 -0.91
N ASP A 250 24.07 12.19 -0.87
CA ASP A 250 25.18 11.49 -0.22
C ASP A 250 26.01 10.69 -1.23
N GLU A 251 27.32 10.95 -1.28
CA GLU A 251 28.24 10.28 -2.22
C GLU A 251 28.32 8.75 -1.97
N VAL A 252 28.27 8.32 -0.71
CA VAL A 252 28.35 6.91 -0.35
C VAL A 252 27.07 6.20 -0.81
N GLY A 253 25.91 6.82 -0.58
CA GLY A 253 24.62 6.32 -1.06
C GLY A 253 24.57 6.26 -2.60
N CYS A 254 25.07 7.28 -3.29
CA CYS A 254 25.18 7.27 -4.75
C CYS A 254 26.08 6.13 -5.26
N ALA A 255 27.21 5.90 -4.63
CA ALA A 255 28.14 4.82 -5.01
C ALA A 255 27.47 3.45 -4.83
N LEU A 256 26.81 3.23 -3.68
CA LEU A 256 26.06 2.02 -3.39
C LEU A 256 24.98 1.73 -4.45
N LEU A 257 24.16 2.75 -4.78
CA LEU A 257 23.13 2.60 -5.80
C LEU A 257 23.69 2.26 -7.18
N ARG A 258 24.84 2.85 -7.54
CA ARG A 258 25.53 2.55 -8.81
C ARG A 258 26.04 1.10 -8.85
N ASP A 259 26.58 0.60 -7.74
CA ASP A 259 27.06 -0.77 -7.68
C ASP A 259 25.91 -1.77 -7.69
N MET A 260 24.80 -1.47 -6.99
CA MET A 260 23.57 -2.26 -7.09
C MET A 260 23.00 -2.28 -8.51
N SER A 261 23.02 -1.14 -9.22
CA SER A 261 22.59 -1.08 -10.62
C SER A 261 23.46 -1.94 -11.53
N LYS A 262 24.79 -1.92 -11.38
CA LYS A 262 25.69 -2.77 -12.17
C LYS A 262 25.42 -4.26 -11.94
N ILE A 263 25.19 -4.66 -10.67
CA ILE A 263 24.84 -6.05 -10.32
C ILE A 263 23.50 -6.44 -10.98
N ALA A 264 22.50 -5.56 -10.91
CA ALA A 264 21.21 -5.80 -11.54
C ALA A 264 21.33 -5.94 -13.08
N ASP A 265 22.11 -5.09 -13.73
CA ASP A 265 22.34 -5.14 -15.18
C ASP A 265 23.08 -6.43 -15.58
N ALA A 266 24.12 -6.83 -14.85
CA ALA A 266 24.82 -8.10 -15.07
C ALA A 266 23.90 -9.33 -14.85
N THR A 267 22.98 -9.24 -13.87
CA THR A 267 21.97 -10.27 -13.65
C THR A 267 21.05 -10.41 -14.86
N VAL A 268 20.61 -9.29 -15.41
CA VAL A 268 19.69 -9.26 -16.57
C VAL A 268 20.39 -9.67 -17.86
N GLU A 269 21.68 -9.38 -18.03
CA GLU A 269 22.47 -9.89 -19.16
C GLU A 269 22.47 -11.41 -19.20
N SER A 270 22.54 -12.06 -18.03
CA SER A 270 22.52 -13.54 -17.91
C SER A 270 21.11 -14.12 -17.89
N GLN A 271 20.09 -13.35 -17.42
CA GLN A 271 18.71 -13.77 -17.24
C GLN A 271 17.75 -12.64 -17.68
N PRO A 272 17.61 -12.42 -19.03
CA PRO A 272 16.79 -11.32 -19.56
C PRO A 272 15.32 -11.39 -19.13
N GLU A 273 14.79 -12.60 -18.92
CA GLU A 273 13.42 -12.85 -18.48
C GLU A 273 13.08 -12.22 -17.12
N ARG A 274 14.07 -11.83 -16.33
CA ARG A 274 13.85 -11.09 -15.07
C ARG A 274 13.35 -9.67 -15.28
N ARG A 275 13.54 -9.07 -16.48
CA ARG A 275 12.95 -7.76 -16.76
C ARG A 275 11.44 -7.85 -16.90
N PHE A 276 10.74 -6.92 -16.27
CA PHE A 276 9.28 -6.83 -16.32
C PHE A 276 8.72 -6.81 -17.76
N LEU A 277 9.49 -6.30 -18.69
CA LEU A 277 9.15 -6.31 -20.12
C LEU A 277 8.83 -7.71 -20.66
N TYR A 278 9.39 -8.78 -20.08
CA TYR A 278 9.18 -10.16 -20.54
C TYR A 278 8.04 -10.89 -19.81
N TRP A 279 7.36 -10.24 -18.85
CA TRP A 279 6.28 -10.86 -18.06
C TRP A 279 4.91 -10.82 -18.75
N SER A 280 4.83 -10.33 -20.00
CA SER A 280 3.57 -10.23 -20.77
C SER A 280 2.86 -11.55 -20.96
N LYS A 281 3.60 -12.68 -20.96
CA LYS A 281 3.00 -14.02 -21.10
C LYS A 281 2.10 -14.38 -19.90
N GLU A 282 2.43 -13.86 -18.73
CA GLU A 282 1.72 -14.12 -17.47
C GLU A 282 0.62 -13.08 -17.21
N LEU A 283 0.88 -11.83 -17.54
CA LEU A 283 0.01 -10.71 -17.20
C LEU A 283 -0.97 -10.30 -18.30
N GLY A 284 -0.68 -10.71 -19.54
CA GLY A 284 -1.34 -10.19 -20.73
C GLY A 284 -0.78 -8.82 -21.19
N PRO A 285 -0.85 -8.51 -22.50
CA PRO A 285 -0.16 -7.34 -23.06
C PRO A 285 -0.71 -6.01 -22.58
N VAL A 286 -2.01 -5.89 -22.36
CA VAL A 286 -2.62 -4.61 -21.96
C VAL A 286 -2.40 -4.32 -20.48
N ALA A 287 -2.46 -5.35 -19.62
CA ALA A 287 -2.09 -5.21 -18.22
C ALA A 287 -0.61 -4.85 -18.07
N GLN A 288 0.27 -5.49 -18.86
CA GLN A 288 1.69 -5.18 -18.88
C GLN A 288 1.94 -3.74 -19.32
N ASP A 289 1.25 -3.24 -20.36
CA ASP A 289 1.38 -1.84 -20.81
C ASP A 289 0.98 -0.87 -19.71
N ALA A 290 -0.19 -1.05 -19.11
CA ALA A 290 -0.67 -0.23 -18.00
C ALA A 290 0.32 -0.17 -16.84
N ILE A 291 0.86 -1.32 -16.45
CA ILE A 291 1.79 -1.44 -15.34
C ILE A 291 3.16 -0.88 -15.71
N SER A 292 3.64 -1.10 -16.95
CA SER A 292 4.92 -0.58 -17.42
C SER A 292 5.01 0.95 -17.32
N GLN A 293 3.95 1.66 -17.62
CA GLN A 293 3.92 3.12 -17.49
C GLN A 293 4.14 3.58 -16.04
N MET A 294 3.64 2.82 -15.08
CA MET A 294 3.85 3.11 -13.65
C MET A 294 5.21 2.61 -13.11
N THR A 295 5.98 1.82 -13.88
CA THR A 295 7.20 1.14 -13.40
C THR A 295 8.47 1.95 -13.51
N THR A 296 8.45 3.13 -14.12
CA THR A 296 9.67 3.91 -14.28
C THR A 296 10.31 4.23 -12.93
N LEU A 297 11.63 4.03 -12.84
CA LEU A 297 12.40 4.35 -11.63
C LEU A 297 12.55 5.85 -11.42
N ASP A 298 12.34 6.65 -12.48
CA ASP A 298 12.25 8.11 -12.39
C ASP A 298 10.83 8.54 -12.02
N PRO A 299 10.61 9.08 -10.81
CA PRO A 299 9.27 9.51 -10.39
C PRO A 299 8.68 10.65 -11.23
N THR A 300 9.51 11.41 -11.97
CA THR A 300 9.02 12.53 -12.79
C THR A 300 8.36 12.09 -14.10
N THR A 301 8.59 10.86 -14.52
CA THR A 301 8.04 10.28 -15.75
C THR A 301 6.86 9.35 -15.50
N ARG A 302 6.50 9.10 -14.23
CA ARG A 302 5.34 8.28 -13.89
C ARG A 302 4.04 8.98 -14.22
N PRO A 303 3.01 8.24 -14.67
CA PRO A 303 1.70 8.80 -14.96
C PRO A 303 1.04 9.38 -13.72
N THR A 304 0.13 10.33 -13.91
CA THR A 304 -0.78 10.77 -12.85
C THR A 304 -1.85 9.70 -12.60
N ILE A 305 -2.54 9.78 -11.47
CA ILE A 305 -3.62 8.82 -11.17
C ILE A 305 -4.77 8.91 -12.17
N GLU A 306 -5.04 10.10 -12.73
CA GLU A 306 -6.03 10.32 -13.78
C GLU A 306 -5.64 9.57 -15.07
N GLN A 307 -4.37 9.62 -15.45
CA GLN A 307 -3.85 8.87 -16.59
C GLN A 307 -3.91 7.36 -16.35
N VAL A 308 -3.58 6.91 -15.14
CA VAL A 308 -3.72 5.51 -14.74
C VAL A 308 -5.17 5.05 -14.89
N LEU A 309 -6.14 5.80 -14.34
CA LEU A 309 -7.58 5.46 -14.40
C LEU A 309 -8.16 5.55 -15.82
N ALA A 310 -7.58 6.37 -16.70
CA ALA A 310 -7.99 6.48 -18.09
C ALA A 310 -7.46 5.36 -18.99
N HIS A 311 -6.57 4.51 -18.50
CA HIS A 311 -5.95 3.46 -19.30
C HIS A 311 -6.98 2.41 -19.80
N PRO A 312 -6.90 1.93 -21.06
CA PRO A 312 -7.83 0.95 -21.62
C PRO A 312 -7.92 -0.36 -20.84
N TRP A 313 -6.90 -0.73 -20.11
CA TRP A 313 -6.89 -1.91 -19.25
C TRP A 313 -8.12 -2.04 -18.35
N TRP A 314 -8.66 -0.94 -17.86
CA TRP A 314 -9.85 -0.98 -17.01
C TRP A 314 -11.14 -1.33 -17.74
N GLN A 315 -11.12 -1.34 -19.06
CA GLN A 315 -12.27 -1.65 -19.91
C GLN A 315 -12.24 -3.09 -20.47
N GLU A 316 -11.13 -3.80 -20.30
CA GLU A 316 -11.04 -5.21 -20.67
C GLU A 316 -11.78 -6.09 -19.67
N ASP A 317 -12.41 -7.18 -20.14
CA ASP A 317 -13.08 -8.20 -19.33
C ASP A 317 -12.09 -9.18 -18.68
#